data_e6bac3cd214aac316b7bc975acba23d7
#
_entry.id   e6bac3cd214aac316b7bc975acba23d7
#
_cell.length_a   1.000
_cell.length_b   1.000
_cell.length_c   1.000
_cell.angle_alpha   90.00
_cell.angle_beta   90.00
_cell.angle_gamma   90.00
#
_symmetry.space_group_name_H-M   'P 1'
#
loop_
_entity.id
_entity.type
_entity.pdbx_description
1 polymer ?
#
loop_
_entity_poly.entity_id
_entity_poly.type
_entity_poly.pdbx_seq_one_letter_code
_entity_poly.pdbx_strand_id
1 'polypeptide(L)'
;MLAIARALMFRAKLLCIDEPSLGLAPKLRHSLFAAIGEIHASGIAVLLVEQEVHKVFELADRNYVLSQGRIIAEGTGKALMADEKLRAGYLGL
;
A
#
# COMPACT_ATOMS: atom_id res chain seq x y z
N MET A 1 1.45 -10.29 -10.48
CA MET A 1 0.55 -9.71 -11.51
C MET A 1 -0.54 -10.68 -11.96
N LEU A 2 -0.23 -11.94 -12.21
CA LEU A 2 -1.24 -12.93 -12.60
C LEU A 2 -2.33 -13.15 -11.54
N ALA A 3 -1.95 -13.19 -10.27
CA ALA A 3 -2.90 -13.34 -9.16
C ALA A 3 -3.87 -12.16 -9.08
N ILE A 4 -3.41 -10.95 -9.35
CA ILE A 4 -4.24 -9.74 -9.38
C ILE A 4 -5.22 -9.82 -10.55
N ALA A 5 -4.75 -10.21 -11.73
CA ALA A 5 -5.60 -10.37 -12.90
C ALA A 5 -6.71 -11.40 -12.65
N ARG A 6 -6.39 -12.51 -11.99
CA ARG A 6 -7.39 -13.53 -11.61
C ARG A 6 -8.45 -12.97 -10.68
N ALA A 7 -8.04 -12.20 -9.66
CA ALA A 7 -8.97 -11.58 -8.73
C ALA A 7 -9.94 -10.65 -9.45
N LEU A 8 -9.46 -9.87 -10.43
CA LEU A 8 -10.29 -8.97 -11.21
C LEU A 8 -11.33 -9.70 -12.07
N MET A 9 -11.01 -10.89 -12.55
CA MET A 9 -11.96 -11.70 -13.33
C MET A 9 -13.17 -12.15 -12.53
N PHE A 10 -13.08 -12.19 -11.22
CA PHE A 10 -14.21 -12.54 -10.33
C PHE A 10 -15.06 -11.32 -9.95
N ARG A 11 -14.87 -10.16 -10.58
CA ARG A 11 -15.60 -8.93 -10.30
C ARG A 11 -15.50 -8.53 -8.82
N ALA A 12 -14.32 -8.60 -8.28
CA ALA A 12 -14.06 -8.28 -6.88
C ALA A 12 -14.47 -6.83 -6.56
N LYS A 13 -15.09 -6.63 -5.40
CA LYS A 13 -15.37 -5.29 -4.85
C LYS A 13 -14.25 -4.83 -3.94
N LEU A 14 -13.51 -5.78 -3.39
CA LEU A 14 -12.35 -5.56 -2.52
C LEU A 14 -11.22 -6.47 -2.99
N LEU A 15 -10.04 -5.88 -3.15
CA LEU A 15 -8.83 -6.61 -3.48
C LEU A 15 -7.85 -6.47 -2.30
N CYS A 16 -7.43 -7.60 -1.74
CA CYS A 16 -6.43 -7.63 -0.66
C CYS A 16 -5.10 -8.11 -1.24
N ILE A 17 -4.05 -7.30 -1.09
CA ILE A 17 -2.74 -7.60 -1.66
C ILE A 17 -1.69 -7.49 -0.56
N ASP A 18 -0.93 -8.56 -0.34
CA ASP A 18 0.07 -8.65 0.71
C ASP A 18 1.48 -8.59 0.11
N GLU A 19 2.21 -7.52 0.40
CA GLU A 19 3.59 -7.27 -0.01
C GLU A 19 3.87 -7.60 -1.48
N PRO A 20 3.09 -7.05 -2.44
CA PRO A 20 3.22 -7.45 -3.83
C PRO A 20 4.54 -7.02 -4.48
N SER A 21 5.25 -6.03 -3.90
CA SER A 21 6.52 -5.54 -4.46
C SER A 21 7.74 -6.32 -4.00
N LEU A 22 7.56 -7.27 -3.07
CA LEU A 22 8.67 -8.04 -2.51
C LEU A 22 9.44 -8.80 -3.60
N GLY A 23 10.75 -8.58 -3.65
CA GLY A 23 11.63 -9.23 -4.62
C GLY A 23 11.61 -8.64 -6.02
N LEU A 24 10.81 -7.60 -6.29
CA LEU A 24 10.76 -6.96 -7.59
C LEU A 24 11.84 -5.91 -7.77
N ALA A 25 12.38 -5.80 -8.99
CA ALA A 25 13.29 -4.72 -9.36
C ALA A 25 12.54 -3.37 -9.30
N PRO A 26 13.26 -2.23 -9.07
CA PRO A 26 12.61 -0.92 -8.91
C PRO A 26 11.65 -0.53 -10.02
N LYS A 27 11.99 -0.83 -11.27
CA LYS A 27 11.16 -0.52 -12.43
C LYS A 27 9.84 -1.30 -12.40
N LEU A 28 9.90 -2.58 -12.03
CA LEU A 28 8.72 -3.43 -11.91
C LEU A 28 7.86 -3.03 -10.73
N ARG A 29 8.47 -2.60 -9.61
CA ARG A 29 7.73 -2.06 -8.46
C ARG A 29 6.92 -0.84 -8.85
N HIS A 30 7.54 0.08 -9.59
CA HIS A 30 6.85 1.28 -10.06
C HIS A 30 5.63 0.92 -10.93
N SER A 31 5.79 0.01 -11.87
CA SER A 31 4.69 -0.46 -12.72
C SER A 31 3.59 -1.14 -11.92
N LEU A 32 3.95 -1.92 -10.91
CA LEU A 32 3.01 -2.60 -10.03
C LEU A 32 2.14 -1.59 -9.27
N PHE A 33 2.75 -0.60 -8.63
CA PHE A 33 2.01 0.41 -7.88
C PHE A 33 1.12 1.26 -8.78
N ALA A 34 1.57 1.58 -9.98
CA ALA A 34 0.75 2.27 -10.97
C ALA A 34 -0.49 1.44 -11.34
N ALA A 35 -0.33 0.13 -11.53
CA ALA A 35 -1.44 -0.77 -11.84
C ALA A 35 -2.44 -0.85 -10.67
N ILE A 36 -1.95 -0.91 -9.43
CA ILE A 36 -2.81 -0.91 -8.23
C ILE A 36 -3.61 0.39 -8.16
N GLY A 37 -2.99 1.53 -8.44
CA GLY A 37 -3.67 2.82 -8.48
C GLY A 37 -4.79 2.86 -9.53
N GLU A 38 -4.57 2.29 -10.70
CA GLU A 38 -5.59 2.19 -11.75
C GLU A 38 -6.76 1.31 -11.33
N ILE A 39 -6.48 0.19 -10.67
CA ILE A 39 -7.51 -0.71 -10.13
C ILE A 39 -8.38 0.04 -9.13
N HIS A 40 -7.78 0.76 -8.21
CA HIS A 40 -8.52 1.56 -7.23
C HIS A 40 -9.35 2.66 -7.93
N ALA A 41 -8.77 3.34 -8.90
CA ALA A 41 -9.47 4.38 -9.66
C ALA A 41 -10.68 3.84 -10.42
N SER A 42 -10.71 2.55 -10.74
CA SER A 42 -11.83 1.91 -11.41
C SER A 42 -13.02 1.60 -10.48
N GLY A 43 -12.88 1.88 -9.18
CA GLY A 43 -13.96 1.71 -8.20
C GLY A 43 -13.81 0.49 -7.28
N ILE A 44 -12.69 -0.22 -7.37
CA ILE A 44 -12.41 -1.37 -6.50
C ILE A 44 -11.72 -0.88 -5.24
N ALA A 45 -12.24 -1.27 -4.07
CA ALA A 45 -11.56 -1.01 -2.81
C ALA A 45 -10.31 -1.90 -2.72
N VAL A 46 -9.18 -1.34 -2.28
CA VAL A 46 -7.91 -2.06 -2.19
C VAL A 46 -7.38 -1.98 -0.76
N LEU A 47 -7.10 -3.14 -0.18
CA LEU A 47 -6.35 -3.26 1.06
C LEU A 47 -4.94 -3.73 0.71
N LEU A 48 -3.97 -2.84 0.87
CA LEU A 48 -2.58 -3.08 0.48
C LEU A 48 -1.69 -3.15 1.71
N VAL A 49 -0.95 -4.24 1.85
CA VAL A 49 0.07 -4.40 2.88
C VAL A 49 1.43 -4.27 2.23
N GLU A 50 2.23 -3.31 2.67
CA GLU A 50 3.53 -3.02 2.07
C GLU A 50 4.52 -2.44 3.08
N GLN A 51 5.80 -2.58 2.76
CA GLN A 51 6.89 -1.95 3.51
C GLN A 51 7.45 -0.71 2.81
N GLU A 52 7.11 -0.50 1.55
CA GLU A 52 7.54 0.65 0.75
C GLU A 52 6.72 1.90 1.14
N VAL A 53 7.12 2.54 2.23
CA VAL A 53 6.33 3.58 2.91
C VAL A 53 5.95 4.74 1.99
N HIS A 54 6.92 5.27 1.24
CA HIS A 54 6.65 6.42 0.37
C HIS A 54 5.60 6.11 -0.69
N LYS A 55 5.68 4.94 -1.31
CA LYS A 55 4.73 4.54 -2.35
C LYS A 55 3.33 4.31 -1.79
N VAL A 56 3.24 3.67 -0.65
CA VAL A 56 1.95 3.43 0.01
C VAL A 56 1.31 4.76 0.40
N PHE A 57 2.08 5.68 0.98
CA PHE A 57 1.55 6.97 1.44
C PHE A 57 1.10 7.86 0.28
N GLU A 58 1.72 7.75 -0.90
CA GLU A 58 1.26 8.45 -2.10
C GLU A 58 -0.03 7.85 -2.67
N LEU A 59 -0.15 6.52 -2.60
CA LEU A 59 -1.20 5.77 -3.26
C LEU A 59 -2.48 5.66 -2.44
N ALA A 60 -2.36 5.44 -1.13
CA ALA A 60 -3.48 5.11 -0.27
C ALA A 60 -4.20 6.35 0.27
N ASP A 61 -5.53 6.30 0.29
CA ASP A 61 -6.36 7.34 0.90
C ASP A 61 -6.22 7.33 2.42
N ARG A 62 -6.09 6.14 3.00
CA ARG A 62 -5.94 5.97 4.43
C ARG A 62 -4.90 4.91 4.73
N ASN A 63 -4.10 5.17 5.75
CA ASN A 63 -2.99 4.31 6.12
C ASN A 63 -3.07 3.90 7.58
N TYR A 64 -2.64 2.67 7.85
CA TYR A 64 -2.51 2.11 9.19
C TYR A 64 -1.08 1.61 9.36
N VAL A 65 -0.41 2.05 10.42
CA VAL A 65 0.95 1.60 10.72
C VAL A 65 0.88 0.54 11.81
N LEU A 66 1.39 -0.65 11.50
CA LEU A 66 1.42 -1.76 12.46
C LEU A 66 2.82 -1.94 13.01
N SER A 67 2.90 -2.20 14.30
CA SER A 67 4.13 -2.60 14.97
C SER A 67 3.80 -3.63 16.03
N GLN A 68 4.49 -4.77 15.98
CA GLN A 68 4.32 -5.87 16.94
C GLN A 68 2.85 -6.28 17.12
N GLY A 69 2.13 -6.41 16.00
CA GLY A 69 0.73 -6.84 16.00
C GLY A 69 -0.29 -5.78 16.44
N ARG A 70 0.12 -4.52 16.59
CA ARG A 70 -0.77 -3.44 17.00
C ARG A 70 -0.74 -2.30 16.00
N ILE A 71 -1.89 -1.65 15.82
CA ILE A 71 -1.96 -0.41 15.05
C ILE A 71 -1.49 0.72 15.96
N ILE A 72 -0.36 1.35 15.58
CA ILE A 72 0.25 2.43 16.37
C ILE A 72 -0.06 3.82 15.81
N ALA A 73 -0.53 3.91 14.58
CA ALA A 73 -0.91 5.17 13.96
C ALA A 73 -1.86 4.91 12.79
N GLU A 74 -2.70 5.89 12.49
CA GLU A 74 -3.58 5.86 11.32
C GLU A 74 -3.79 7.28 10.79
N GLY A 75 -4.02 7.41 9.50
CA GLY A 75 -4.29 8.70 8.87
C GLY A 75 -3.90 8.76 7.41
N THR A 76 -3.88 9.98 6.87
CA THR A 76 -3.39 10.22 5.52
C THR A 76 -1.87 10.08 5.48
N GLY A 77 -1.33 9.77 4.29
CA GLY A 77 0.12 9.70 4.13
C GLY A 77 0.81 11.01 4.51
N LYS A 78 0.20 12.13 4.17
CA LYS A 78 0.72 13.46 4.52
C LYS A 78 0.80 13.68 6.02
N ALA A 79 -0.26 13.32 6.76
CA ALA A 79 -0.31 13.47 8.20
C ALA A 79 0.73 12.58 8.89
N LEU A 80 0.87 11.33 8.45
CA LEU A 80 1.83 10.40 9.03
C LEU A 80 3.28 10.79 8.74
N MET A 81 3.57 11.33 7.56
CA MET A 81 4.91 11.83 7.23
C MET A 81 5.31 13.07 8.01
N ALA A 82 4.33 13.84 8.50
CA ALA A 82 4.59 15.01 9.34
C ALA A 82 4.96 14.65 10.78
N ASP A 83 4.73 13.42 11.21
CA ASP A 83 5.06 12.95 12.56
C ASP A 83 6.51 12.47 12.63
N GLU A 84 7.40 13.28 13.21
CA GLU A 84 8.82 12.97 13.31
C GLU A 84 9.11 11.72 14.14
N LYS A 85 8.38 11.53 15.23
CA LYS A 85 8.57 10.36 16.12
C LYS A 85 8.20 9.08 15.38
N LEU A 86 7.14 9.12 14.61
CA LEU A 86 6.69 7.98 13.81
C LEU A 86 7.73 7.65 12.74
N ARG A 87 8.21 8.63 11.99
CA ARG A 87 9.23 8.43 10.97
C ARG A 87 10.50 7.82 11.54
N ALA A 88 11.04 8.43 12.59
CA ALA A 88 12.30 8.01 13.19
C ALA A 88 12.19 6.67 13.91
N GLY A 89 11.08 6.43 14.62
CA GLY A 89 10.91 5.25 15.47
C GLY A 89 10.39 4.01 14.75
N TYR A 90 9.55 4.18 13.74
CA TYR A 90 8.82 3.05 13.15
C TYR A 90 8.91 2.94 11.64
N LEU A 91 9.06 4.04 10.94
CA LEU A 91 9.07 4.02 9.46
C LEU A 91 10.49 3.91 8.87
N GLY A 92 11.52 4.11 9.67
CA GLY A 92 12.89 4.07 9.21
C GLY A 92 13.29 5.24 8.30
N LEU A 93 12.63 6.34 8.46
CA LEU A 93 12.82 7.53 7.60
C LEU A 93 13.47 8.70 8.31
#